data_211cd921006dd8547245903413043173
#
_entry.id   211cd921006dd8547245903413043173
#
_cell.length_a   1.000
_cell.length_b   1.000
_cell.length_c   1.000
_cell.angle_alpha   90.00
_cell.angle_beta   90.00
_cell.angle_gamma   90.00
#
_symmetry.space_group_name_H-M   'P 1'
#
loop_
_entity.id
_entity.type
_entity.pdbx_description
1 polymer ?
#
loop_
_entity_poly.entity_id
_entity_poly.type
_entity_poly.pdbx_seq_one_letter_code
_entity_poly.pdbx_strand_id
1 'polypeptide(L)'
;MSTSDRNVAVRRVRADEHLELRAVRLSALAYSPHLAEHLARETAEPPGFWHNRAAKGAASDEMATFVAVSQEVFVGVADGFLSDDALVVEIGGMWVSPSLRRAGTGRALLAAVCEWARERGAVRAGLWVRTANAPARLLYEREGFSLARTSSGPGPPGMRLERIL
;
A
#
# COMPACT_ATOMS: atom_id res chain seq x y z
N MET A 1 -16.87 28.61 7.17
CA MET A 1 -15.50 28.26 6.78
C MET A 1 -15.57 27.06 5.87
N SER A 2 -15.21 27.26 4.64
CA SER A 2 -15.27 26.24 3.60
C SER A 2 -14.32 25.11 3.94
N THR A 3 -14.84 23.91 4.25
CA THR A 3 -14.12 22.66 4.11
C THR A 3 -13.82 22.51 2.62
N SER A 4 -12.64 22.93 2.21
CA SER A 4 -12.12 22.58 0.90
C SER A 4 -12.22 21.06 0.80
N ASP A 5 -13.11 20.57 -0.04
CA ASP A 5 -13.14 19.20 -0.52
C ASP A 5 -11.72 18.91 -1.03
N ARG A 6 -10.92 18.25 -0.21
CA ARG A 6 -9.59 17.80 -0.62
C ARG A 6 -9.83 16.65 -1.57
N ASN A 7 -10.02 16.98 -2.83
CA ASN A 7 -10.20 16.01 -3.88
C ASN A 7 -8.95 15.11 -3.92
N VAL A 8 -9.10 13.89 -3.44
CA VAL A 8 -8.05 12.87 -3.46
C VAL A 8 -8.29 11.96 -4.66
N ALA A 9 -7.34 11.91 -5.57
CA ALA A 9 -7.36 10.99 -6.71
C ALA A 9 -6.43 9.81 -6.43
N VAL A 10 -6.91 8.59 -6.69
CA VAL A 10 -6.08 7.38 -6.64
C VAL A 10 -5.75 6.95 -8.06
N ARG A 11 -4.48 6.73 -8.32
CA ARG A 11 -3.97 6.27 -9.61
C ARG A 11 -2.66 5.49 -9.45
N ARG A 12 -2.28 4.80 -10.51
CA ARG A 12 -0.96 4.17 -10.56
C ARG A 12 0.14 5.25 -10.58
N VAL A 13 1.26 5.00 -9.91
CA VAL A 13 2.44 5.88 -9.94
C VAL A 13 2.98 5.97 -11.37
N ARG A 14 3.61 7.09 -11.71
CA ARG A 14 4.32 7.27 -12.98
C ARG A 14 5.82 7.03 -12.80
N ALA A 15 6.48 6.63 -13.87
CA ALA A 15 7.90 6.28 -13.82
C ALA A 15 8.82 7.46 -13.43
N ASP A 16 8.41 8.68 -13.71
CA ASP A 16 9.16 9.91 -13.40
C ASP A 16 8.87 10.48 -11.99
N GLU A 17 7.96 9.85 -11.23
CA GLU A 17 7.55 10.31 -9.89
C GLU A 17 8.36 9.64 -8.74
N HIS A 18 9.63 9.41 -8.97
CA HIS A 18 10.50 8.72 -8.00
C HIS A 18 10.77 9.53 -6.72
N LEU A 19 10.80 10.86 -6.81
CA LEU A 19 10.98 11.73 -5.64
C LEU A 19 9.74 11.77 -4.76
N GLU A 20 8.56 11.88 -5.35
CA GLU A 20 7.27 11.86 -4.66
C GLU A 20 7.03 10.48 -4.03
N LEU A 21 7.37 9.41 -4.75
CA LEU A 21 7.28 8.04 -4.23
C LEU A 21 8.21 7.84 -3.03
N ARG A 22 9.46 8.31 -3.12
CA ARG A 22 10.39 8.31 -2.00
C ARG A 22 9.81 9.03 -0.79
N ALA A 23 9.29 10.23 -0.99
CA ALA A 23 8.76 11.06 0.09
C ALA A 23 7.59 10.38 0.82
N VAL A 24 6.59 9.85 0.10
CA VAL A 24 5.45 9.16 0.72
C VAL A 24 5.87 7.87 1.41
N ARG A 25 6.79 7.12 0.82
CA ARG A 25 7.29 5.88 1.41
C ARG A 25 8.05 6.13 2.71
N LEU A 26 8.94 7.10 2.75
CA LEU A 26 9.68 7.46 3.97
C LEU A 26 8.75 8.01 5.05
N SER A 27 7.73 8.79 4.68
CA SER A 27 6.68 9.23 5.61
C SER A 27 5.92 8.05 6.22
N ALA A 28 5.56 7.07 5.41
CA ALA A 28 4.89 5.85 5.87
C ALA A 28 5.75 5.06 6.87
N LEU A 29 7.04 4.90 6.59
CA LEU A 29 7.97 4.21 7.47
C LEU A 29 8.22 4.97 8.77
N ALA A 30 8.36 6.29 8.70
CA ALA A 30 8.58 7.16 9.87
C ALA A 30 7.38 7.19 10.82
N TYR A 31 6.18 6.94 10.32
CA TYR A 31 4.95 6.94 11.12
C TYR A 31 4.90 5.82 12.16
N SER A 32 5.61 4.71 11.91
CA SER A 32 5.55 3.50 12.73
C SER A 32 6.92 3.19 13.35
N PRO A 33 7.11 3.36 14.68
CA PRO A 33 8.40 3.16 15.35
C PRO A 33 9.03 1.78 15.11
N HIS A 34 8.22 0.74 14.93
CA HIS A 34 8.72 -0.61 14.65
C HIS A 34 9.34 -0.78 13.24
N LEU A 35 9.19 0.22 12.38
CA LEU A 35 9.80 0.26 11.04
C LEU A 35 11.07 1.12 10.96
N ALA A 36 11.65 1.50 12.11
CA ALA A 36 12.81 2.39 12.16
C ALA A 36 14.02 1.84 11.38
N GLU A 37 14.27 0.53 11.42
CA GLU A 37 15.36 -0.09 10.66
C GLU A 37 15.09 -0.03 9.14
N HIS A 38 13.87 -0.23 8.72
CA HIS A 38 13.46 -0.08 7.31
C HIS A 38 13.60 1.37 6.86
N LEU A 39 13.22 2.32 7.71
CA LEU A 39 13.37 3.76 7.43
C LEU A 39 14.84 4.13 7.24
N ALA A 40 15.73 3.69 8.14
CA ALA A 40 17.15 3.96 8.03
C ALA A 40 17.75 3.39 6.74
N ARG A 41 17.42 2.14 6.41
CA ARG A 41 17.88 1.47 5.20
C ARG A 41 17.39 2.16 3.94
N GLU A 42 16.08 2.41 3.83
CA GLU A 42 15.51 3.01 2.63
C GLU A 42 15.89 4.49 2.46
N THR A 43 16.15 5.21 3.56
CA THR A 43 16.69 6.58 3.50
C THR A 43 18.09 6.63 2.88
N ALA A 44 18.89 5.59 3.11
CA ALA A 44 20.25 5.48 2.58
C ALA A 44 20.32 4.97 1.13
N GLU A 45 19.21 4.53 0.55
CA GLU A 45 19.18 4.03 -0.82
C GLU A 45 19.53 5.13 -1.83
N PRO A 46 20.33 4.81 -2.86
CA PRO A 46 20.73 5.77 -3.88
C PRO A 46 19.54 6.16 -4.78
N PRO A 47 19.65 7.28 -5.53
CA PRO A 47 18.59 7.71 -6.45
C PRO A 47 18.14 6.65 -7.45
N GLY A 48 19.06 5.80 -7.92
CA GLY A 48 18.75 4.70 -8.87
C GLY A 48 17.78 3.67 -8.31
N PHE A 49 17.79 3.42 -7.00
CA PHE A 49 16.82 2.56 -6.33
C PHE A 49 15.40 3.10 -6.51
N TRP A 50 15.22 4.39 -6.27
CA TRP A 50 13.91 5.04 -6.37
C TRP A 50 13.41 5.17 -7.80
N HIS A 51 14.30 5.43 -8.76
CA HIS A 51 13.97 5.40 -10.18
C HIS A 51 13.45 4.01 -10.61
N ASN A 52 14.16 2.95 -10.24
CA ASN A 52 13.75 1.59 -10.54
C ASN A 52 12.42 1.23 -9.87
N ARG A 53 12.22 1.64 -8.63
CA ARG A 53 10.98 1.37 -7.90
C ARG A 53 9.79 2.06 -8.55
N ALA A 54 9.93 3.33 -8.93
CA ALA A 54 8.88 4.06 -9.64
C ALA A 54 8.59 3.45 -11.01
N ALA A 55 9.61 3.11 -11.78
CA ALA A 55 9.45 2.49 -13.09
C ALA A 55 8.73 1.13 -13.01
N LYS A 56 9.12 0.26 -12.07
CA LYS A 56 8.44 -1.02 -11.84
C LYS A 56 7.00 -0.83 -11.36
N GLY A 57 6.79 0.04 -10.39
CA GLY A 57 5.45 0.36 -9.88
C GLY A 57 4.52 0.88 -10.96
N ALA A 58 5.05 1.63 -11.94
CA ALA A 58 4.30 2.21 -13.04
C ALA A 58 3.93 1.22 -14.15
N ALA A 59 4.83 0.29 -14.49
CA ALA A 59 4.74 -0.44 -15.76
C ALA A 59 4.91 -1.96 -15.67
N SER A 60 5.34 -2.53 -14.53
CA SER A 60 5.49 -3.99 -14.39
C SER A 60 4.14 -4.70 -14.45
N ASP A 61 4.14 -5.90 -15.02
CA ASP A 61 3.00 -6.81 -14.98
C ASP A 61 2.93 -7.62 -13.69
N GLU A 62 4.03 -7.70 -12.94
CA GLU A 62 4.14 -8.50 -11.70
C GLU A 62 3.91 -7.67 -10.44
N MET A 63 4.08 -6.34 -10.54
CA MET A 63 3.82 -5.43 -9.41
C MET A 63 3.23 -4.11 -9.89
N ALA A 64 2.47 -3.47 -9.02
CA ALA A 64 1.98 -2.12 -9.22
C ALA A 64 2.04 -1.31 -7.93
N THR A 65 2.37 -0.03 -8.06
CA THR A 65 2.26 0.93 -6.97
C THR A 65 1.15 1.93 -7.28
N PHE A 66 0.20 2.03 -6.38
CA PHE A 66 -0.88 3.02 -6.45
C PHE A 66 -0.64 4.11 -5.43
N VAL A 67 -0.94 5.34 -5.81
CA VAL A 67 -0.76 6.53 -4.98
C VAL A 67 -2.06 7.30 -4.88
N ALA A 68 -2.31 7.85 -3.72
CA ALA A 68 -3.37 8.82 -3.49
C ALA A 68 -2.76 10.22 -3.57
N VAL A 69 -3.30 11.05 -4.42
CA VAL A 69 -2.77 12.38 -4.73
C VAL A 69 -3.77 13.46 -4.32
N SER A 70 -3.32 14.43 -3.55
CA SER A 70 -4.08 15.61 -3.18
C SER A 70 -3.20 16.84 -3.38
N GLN A 71 -3.66 17.81 -4.18
CA GLN A 71 -2.90 19.03 -4.48
C GLN A 71 -1.45 18.74 -4.92
N GLU A 72 -1.30 17.78 -5.85
CA GLU A 72 -0.01 17.32 -6.41
C GLU A 72 0.93 16.63 -5.40
N VAL A 73 0.50 16.42 -4.16
CA VAL A 73 1.27 15.71 -3.13
C VAL A 73 0.75 14.30 -2.95
N PHE A 74 1.64 13.32 -2.82
CA PHE A 74 1.28 11.96 -2.47
C PHE A 74 0.90 11.87 -0.99
N VAL A 75 -0.34 11.53 -0.74
CA VAL A 75 -0.93 11.44 0.61
C VAL A 75 -1.28 10.03 1.03
N GLY A 76 -1.00 9.07 0.17
CA GLY A 76 -1.17 7.65 0.43
C GLY A 76 -0.49 6.80 -0.61
N VAL A 77 -0.23 5.54 -0.28
CA VAL A 77 0.43 4.56 -1.14
C VAL A 77 -0.04 3.15 -0.81
N ALA A 78 -0.10 2.29 -1.82
CA ALA A 78 -0.28 0.85 -1.67
C ALA A 78 0.45 0.12 -2.80
N ASP A 79 1.12 -0.97 -2.47
CA ASP A 79 1.79 -1.85 -3.43
C ASP A 79 1.00 -3.16 -3.59
N GLY A 80 0.95 -3.67 -4.81
CA GLY A 80 0.48 -5.00 -5.13
C GLY A 80 1.57 -5.82 -5.82
N PHE A 81 1.77 -7.06 -5.38
CA PHE A 81 2.74 -8.01 -5.94
C PHE A 81 2.01 -9.29 -6.32
N LEU A 82 2.10 -9.72 -7.56
CA LEU A 82 1.53 -10.99 -7.98
C LEU A 82 2.43 -12.16 -7.57
N SER A 83 1.82 -13.25 -7.13
CA SER A 83 2.50 -14.54 -6.96
C SER A 83 3.03 -15.06 -8.30
N ASP A 84 3.96 -16.02 -8.27
CA ASP A 84 4.59 -16.58 -9.49
C ASP A 84 3.57 -17.16 -10.48
N ASP A 85 2.46 -17.70 -9.98
CA ASP A 85 1.35 -18.21 -10.81
C ASP A 85 0.32 -17.11 -11.17
N ALA A 86 0.54 -15.87 -10.74
CA ALA A 86 -0.36 -14.72 -10.91
C ALA A 86 -1.78 -14.89 -10.31
N LEU A 87 -2.03 -15.91 -9.50
CA LEU A 87 -3.34 -16.18 -8.93
C LEU A 87 -3.64 -15.40 -7.65
N VAL A 88 -2.60 -14.93 -6.97
CA VAL A 88 -2.73 -14.17 -5.72
C VAL A 88 -2.00 -12.84 -5.86
N VAL A 89 -2.64 -11.75 -5.42
CA VAL A 89 -1.96 -10.48 -5.20
C VAL A 89 -1.65 -10.32 -3.71
N GLU A 90 -0.38 -10.07 -3.40
CA GLU A 90 0.07 -9.65 -2.08
C GLU A 90 0.02 -8.14 -1.99
N ILE A 91 -0.73 -7.62 -1.04
CA ILE A 91 -0.85 -6.19 -0.79
C ILE A 91 0.10 -5.79 0.33
N GLY A 92 0.94 -4.81 0.06
CA GLY A 92 1.92 -4.32 1.01
C GLY A 92 2.09 -2.81 0.99
N GLY A 93 2.87 -2.30 1.93
CA GLY A 93 3.25 -0.89 1.98
C GLY A 93 2.09 0.10 2.09
N MET A 94 0.90 -0.36 2.47
CA MET A 94 -0.29 0.47 2.50
C MET A 94 -0.22 1.50 3.64
N TRP A 95 -0.38 2.74 3.26
CA TRP A 95 -0.39 3.86 4.20
C TRP A 95 -1.20 5.04 3.64
N VAL A 96 -1.87 5.75 4.54
CA VAL A 96 -2.59 7.00 4.25
C VAL A 96 -2.19 8.03 5.30
N SER A 97 -1.91 9.25 4.85
CA SER A 97 -1.62 10.38 5.73
C SER A 97 -2.72 10.52 6.80
N PRO A 98 -2.35 10.70 8.07
CA PRO A 98 -3.32 10.76 9.18
C PRO A 98 -4.46 11.75 8.96
N SER A 99 -4.17 12.90 8.35
CA SER A 99 -5.17 13.94 8.08
C SER A 99 -6.23 13.56 7.03
N LEU A 100 -6.00 12.47 6.29
CA LEU A 100 -6.89 12.00 5.21
C LEU A 100 -7.44 10.59 5.46
N ARG A 101 -7.28 10.09 6.67
CA ARG A 101 -7.89 8.84 7.10
C ARG A 101 -9.39 9.03 7.30
N ARG A 102 -10.14 7.93 7.22
CA ARG A 102 -11.62 7.89 7.34
C ARG A 102 -12.36 8.66 6.25
N ALA A 103 -11.67 9.08 5.18
CA ALA A 103 -12.25 9.75 4.02
C ALA A 103 -12.39 8.83 2.79
N GLY A 104 -12.21 7.52 2.97
CA GLY A 104 -12.29 6.54 1.89
C GLY A 104 -11.00 6.37 1.08
N THR A 105 -9.93 7.07 1.40
CA THR A 105 -8.65 6.99 0.66
C THR A 105 -8.04 5.59 0.72
N GLY A 106 -8.00 4.97 1.89
CA GLY A 106 -7.48 3.61 2.05
C GLY A 106 -8.31 2.58 1.28
N ARG A 107 -9.62 2.72 1.29
CA ARG A 107 -10.53 1.90 0.49
C ARG A 107 -10.27 2.03 -1.01
N ALA A 108 -10.08 3.25 -1.48
CA ALA A 108 -9.81 3.52 -2.90
C ALA A 108 -8.45 2.94 -3.35
N LEU A 109 -7.41 3.04 -2.52
CA LEU A 109 -6.12 2.40 -2.78
C LEU A 109 -6.24 0.88 -2.86
N LEU A 110 -6.93 0.28 -1.91
CA LEU A 110 -7.17 -1.16 -1.85
C LEU A 110 -7.94 -1.65 -3.09
N ALA A 111 -8.99 -0.91 -3.48
CA ALA A 111 -9.78 -1.21 -4.66
C ALA A 111 -8.94 -1.14 -5.94
N ALA A 112 -8.06 -0.15 -6.07
CA ALA A 112 -7.18 0.00 -7.23
C ALA A 112 -6.20 -1.17 -7.37
N VAL A 113 -5.59 -1.63 -6.29
CA VAL A 113 -4.71 -2.81 -6.30
C VAL A 113 -5.50 -4.06 -6.71
N CYS A 114 -6.67 -4.28 -6.12
CA CYS A 114 -7.51 -5.44 -6.44
C CYS A 114 -7.99 -5.45 -7.89
N GLU A 115 -8.36 -4.30 -8.43
CA GLU A 115 -8.79 -4.19 -9.84
C GLU A 115 -7.64 -4.51 -10.79
N TRP A 116 -6.47 -3.91 -10.56
CA TRP A 116 -5.26 -4.23 -11.32
C TRP A 116 -4.92 -5.72 -11.29
N ALA A 117 -5.06 -6.36 -10.14
CA ALA A 117 -4.80 -7.78 -9.98
C ALA A 117 -5.80 -8.65 -10.74
N ARG A 118 -7.11 -8.30 -10.70
CA ARG A 118 -8.14 -9.00 -11.49
C ARG A 118 -7.88 -8.94 -12.98
N GLU A 119 -7.48 -7.80 -13.50
CA GLU A 119 -7.14 -7.63 -14.91
C GLU A 119 -5.99 -8.55 -15.35
N ARG A 120 -5.19 -9.03 -14.41
CA ARG A 120 -4.08 -9.98 -14.62
C ARG A 120 -4.41 -11.41 -14.27
N GLY A 121 -5.66 -11.69 -13.94
CA GLY A 121 -6.14 -13.05 -13.67
C GLY A 121 -6.03 -13.48 -12.21
N ALA A 122 -5.64 -12.60 -11.29
CA ALA A 122 -5.62 -12.94 -9.87
C ALA A 122 -7.04 -13.20 -9.36
N VAL A 123 -7.19 -14.25 -8.57
CA VAL A 123 -8.47 -14.69 -8.00
C VAL A 123 -8.55 -14.46 -6.50
N ARG A 124 -7.43 -14.08 -5.89
CA ARG A 124 -7.34 -13.84 -4.45
C ARG A 124 -6.39 -12.68 -4.14
N ALA A 125 -6.73 -11.90 -3.11
CA ALA A 125 -5.85 -10.91 -2.51
C ALA A 125 -5.52 -11.33 -1.08
N GLY A 126 -4.28 -11.10 -0.66
CA GLY A 126 -3.82 -11.37 0.68
C GLY A 126 -2.95 -10.23 1.21
N LEU A 127 -2.93 -10.09 2.51
CA LEU A 127 -2.09 -9.12 3.21
C LEU A 127 -1.78 -9.58 4.63
N TRP A 128 -0.71 -9.03 5.18
CA TRP A 128 -0.39 -9.17 6.58
C TRP A 128 -0.66 -7.87 7.32
N VAL A 129 -1.31 -7.96 8.45
CA VAL A 129 -1.58 -6.83 9.35
C VAL A 129 -1.15 -7.19 10.76
N ARG A 130 -0.58 -6.24 11.47
CA ARG A 130 -0.25 -6.45 12.88
C ARG A 130 -1.53 -6.59 13.70
N THR A 131 -1.53 -7.55 14.62
CA THR A 131 -2.67 -7.79 15.50
C THR A 131 -3.09 -6.54 16.27
N ALA A 132 -2.12 -5.71 16.68
CA ALA A 132 -2.37 -4.45 17.40
C ALA A 132 -2.92 -3.31 16.52
N ASN A 133 -2.87 -3.43 15.17
CA ASN A 133 -3.35 -2.40 14.27
C ASN A 133 -4.86 -2.53 14.00
N ALA A 134 -5.66 -2.20 14.99
CA ALA A 134 -7.12 -2.32 14.91
C ALA A 134 -7.76 -1.46 13.81
N PRO A 135 -7.34 -0.21 13.56
CA PRO A 135 -7.91 0.59 12.46
C PRO A 135 -7.71 -0.05 11.08
N ALA A 136 -6.53 -0.60 10.80
CA ALA A 136 -6.25 -1.27 9.55
C ALA A 136 -7.07 -2.57 9.41
N ARG A 137 -7.12 -3.38 10.45
CA ARG A 137 -7.95 -4.60 10.48
C ARG A 137 -9.40 -4.29 10.14
N LEU A 138 -9.97 -3.27 10.77
CA LEU A 138 -11.36 -2.87 10.55
C LEU A 138 -11.61 -2.45 9.10
N LEU A 139 -10.68 -1.71 8.49
CA LEU A 139 -10.74 -1.36 7.07
C LEU A 139 -10.79 -2.62 6.21
N TYR A 140 -9.85 -3.55 6.40
CA TYR A 140 -9.75 -4.76 5.59
C TYR A 140 -10.98 -5.66 5.75
N GLU A 141 -11.47 -5.83 6.96
CA GLU A 141 -12.69 -6.61 7.23
C GLU A 141 -13.92 -6.02 6.53
N ARG A 142 -14.06 -4.68 6.55
CA ARG A 142 -15.13 -3.98 5.81
C ARG A 142 -15.04 -4.16 4.31
N GLU A 143 -13.82 -4.32 3.79
CA GLU A 143 -13.60 -4.56 2.37
C GLU A 143 -13.60 -6.05 1.99
N GLY A 144 -14.10 -6.90 2.87
CA GLY A 144 -14.33 -8.33 2.58
C GLY A 144 -13.14 -9.24 2.83
N PHE A 145 -12.09 -8.77 3.49
CA PHE A 145 -10.99 -9.62 3.93
C PHE A 145 -11.36 -10.36 5.21
N SER A 146 -10.97 -11.61 5.30
CA SER A 146 -11.19 -12.45 6.48
C SER A 146 -9.91 -13.13 6.92
N LEU A 147 -9.85 -13.51 8.18
CA LEU A 147 -8.70 -14.16 8.78
C LEU A 147 -8.43 -15.52 8.12
N ALA A 148 -7.25 -15.68 7.55
CA ALA A 148 -6.77 -16.94 7.01
C ALA A 148 -5.85 -17.68 8.00
N ARG A 149 -4.92 -16.94 8.64
CA ARG A 149 -4.01 -17.50 9.65
C ARG A 149 -3.36 -16.40 10.50
N THR A 150 -2.82 -16.79 11.65
CA THR A 150 -2.01 -15.92 12.52
C THR A 150 -0.55 -16.32 12.45
N SER A 151 0.38 -15.37 12.62
CA SER A 151 1.79 -15.69 12.77
C SER A 151 2.12 -15.96 14.23
N SER A 152 2.89 -17.01 14.46
CA SER A 152 3.41 -17.41 15.79
C SER A 152 4.94 -17.39 15.85
N GLY A 153 5.59 -16.74 14.86
CA GLY A 153 7.05 -16.64 14.78
C GLY A 153 7.67 -15.61 15.73
N PRO A 154 8.99 -15.44 15.69
CA PRO A 154 9.74 -14.53 16.58
C PRO A 154 9.49 -13.04 16.30
N GLY A 155 8.73 -12.70 15.27
CA GLY A 155 8.36 -11.32 14.95
C GLY A 155 7.12 -10.84 15.73
N PRO A 156 6.74 -9.56 15.54
CA PRO A 156 5.52 -9.05 16.14
C PRO A 156 4.29 -9.83 15.67
N PRO A 157 3.30 -10.05 16.56
CA PRO A 157 2.10 -10.81 16.21
C PRO A 157 1.37 -10.18 15.02
N GLY A 158 1.08 -10.99 14.02
CA GLY A 158 0.41 -10.59 12.80
C GLY A 158 -0.69 -11.55 12.38
N MET A 159 -1.57 -11.05 11.53
CA MET A 159 -2.70 -11.78 10.98
C MET A 159 -2.62 -11.75 9.46
N ARG A 160 -2.76 -12.92 8.85
CA ARG A 160 -2.98 -13.05 7.41
C ARG A 160 -4.46 -12.88 7.12
N LEU A 161 -4.80 -11.85 6.38
CA LEU A 161 -6.15 -11.65 5.88
C LEU A 161 -6.19 -11.90 4.38
N GLU A 162 -7.26 -12.53 3.92
CA GLU A 162 -7.46 -12.86 2.51
C GLU A 162 -8.87 -12.53 2.04
N ARG A 163 -8.98 -12.25 0.75
CA ARG A 163 -10.23 -11.99 0.06
C ARG A 163 -10.23 -12.66 -1.31
N ILE A 164 -11.36 -13.23 -1.71
CA ILE A 164 -11.59 -13.66 -3.08
C ILE A 164 -11.90 -12.43 -3.93
N LEU A 165 -11.26 -12.33 -5.07
CA LEU A 165 -11.41 -11.22 -6.02
C LEU A 165 -12.55 -11.43 -7.02
#